data_b6bfcb243b4f5bee4130b7c890d47898
#
_entry.id   b6bfcb243b4f5bee4130b7c890d47898
#
_cell.length_a   1.000
_cell.length_b   1.000
_cell.length_c   1.000
_cell.angle_alpha   90.00
_cell.angle_beta   90.00
_cell.angle_gamma   90.00
#
_symmetry.space_group_name_H-M   'P 1'
#
loop_
_entity.id
_entity.type
_entity.pdbx_description
1 polymer ?
#
loop_
_entity_poly.entity_id
_entity_poly.type
_entity_poly.pdbx_seq_one_letter_code
_entity_poly.pdbx_strand_id
1 'polypeptide(L)'
;MSNSGSGNQGIATTLPVVVYAEEIKADEEHLVRALVLSHLTAIYIKQSLGRLSALCGCVVAATGSSCGITYLMGGGYEAVSFAVKNMIANLTGMMCDGAKPSCSLKLMTGVSTAVLSAMLAMENHSVSSVEGIIDDDVDKSIRNLTLIGRDGMNETDHLILKLSLIHISE
;
A
#
# COMPACT_ATOMS: atom_id res chain seq x y z
N MET A 1 -2.62 -3.67 -17.08
CA MET A 1 -3.60 -3.26 -16.05
C MET A 1 -3.06 -2.04 -15.32
N SER A 2 -3.90 -1.06 -14.97
CA SER A 2 -3.47 0.10 -14.18
C SER A 2 -4.42 0.31 -13.00
N ASN A 3 -3.90 0.90 -11.91
CA ASN A 3 -4.69 1.36 -10.79
C ASN A 3 -4.38 2.84 -10.56
N SER A 4 -5.41 3.67 -10.43
CA SER A 4 -5.27 5.12 -10.20
C SER A 4 -4.33 5.83 -11.21
N GLY A 5 -4.33 5.37 -12.46
CA GLY A 5 -3.51 5.92 -13.55
C GLY A 5 -2.06 5.46 -13.60
N SER A 6 -1.64 4.52 -12.70
CA SER A 6 -0.28 3.98 -12.66
C SER A 6 -0.26 2.48 -13.00
N GLY A 7 0.56 2.09 -13.98
CA GLY A 7 0.80 0.70 -14.33
C GLY A 7 1.51 -0.06 -13.20
N ASN A 8 2.49 0.56 -12.57
CA ASN A 8 3.21 -0.05 -11.44
C ASN A 8 2.28 -0.32 -10.24
N GLN A 9 1.36 0.60 -9.95
CA GLN A 9 0.34 0.38 -8.91
C GLN A 9 -0.62 -0.74 -9.31
N GLY A 10 -1.03 -0.81 -10.58
CA GLY A 10 -1.86 -1.90 -11.09
C GLY A 10 -1.20 -3.27 -10.95
N ILE A 11 0.10 -3.37 -11.26
CA ILE A 11 0.86 -4.61 -11.09
C ILE A 11 0.97 -4.97 -9.59
N ALA A 12 1.32 -4.00 -8.75
CA ALA A 12 1.53 -4.24 -7.32
C ALA A 12 0.24 -4.60 -6.56
N THR A 13 -0.93 -4.12 -7.01
CA THR A 13 -2.22 -4.53 -6.45
C THR A 13 -2.71 -5.87 -6.96
N THR A 14 -2.23 -6.33 -8.13
CA THR A 14 -2.73 -7.54 -8.78
C THR A 14 -1.83 -8.74 -8.53
N LEU A 15 -0.56 -8.62 -8.92
CA LEU A 15 0.34 -9.77 -9.03
C LEU A 15 0.57 -10.51 -7.69
N PRO A 16 0.79 -9.85 -6.55
CA PRO A 16 0.98 -10.55 -5.28
C PRO A 16 -0.27 -11.36 -4.87
N VAL A 17 -1.46 -10.84 -5.16
CA VAL A 17 -2.74 -11.52 -4.86
C VAL A 17 -2.91 -12.74 -5.75
N VAL A 18 -2.62 -12.61 -7.06
CA VAL A 18 -2.70 -13.73 -8.01
C VAL A 18 -1.74 -14.84 -7.62
N VAL A 19 -0.46 -14.50 -7.39
CA VAL A 19 0.56 -15.49 -7.03
C VAL A 19 0.19 -16.21 -5.72
N TYR A 20 -0.30 -15.48 -4.73
CA TYR A 20 -0.74 -16.09 -3.48
C TYR A 20 -1.96 -17.02 -3.69
N ALA A 21 -2.95 -16.59 -4.49
CA ALA A 21 -4.12 -17.39 -4.80
C ALA A 21 -3.76 -18.69 -5.55
N GLU A 22 -2.80 -18.63 -6.49
CA GLU A 22 -2.27 -19.80 -7.18
C GLU A 22 -1.59 -20.77 -6.21
N GLU A 23 -0.79 -20.29 -5.29
CA GLU A 23 -0.08 -21.10 -4.31
C GLU A 23 -1.04 -21.87 -3.40
N ILE A 24 -2.11 -21.22 -2.94
CA ILE A 24 -3.13 -21.85 -2.08
C ILE A 24 -4.21 -22.59 -2.88
N LYS A 25 -4.15 -22.57 -4.21
CA LYS A 25 -5.15 -23.15 -5.13
C LYS A 25 -6.56 -22.61 -4.86
N ALA A 26 -6.67 -21.31 -4.66
CA ALA A 26 -7.95 -20.64 -4.49
C ALA A 26 -8.80 -20.80 -5.76
N ASP A 27 -10.13 -20.92 -5.61
CA ASP A 27 -11.03 -20.89 -6.74
C ASP A 27 -11.14 -19.49 -7.37
N GLU A 28 -11.72 -19.43 -8.56
CA GLU A 28 -11.85 -18.20 -9.33
C GLU A 28 -12.67 -17.12 -8.58
N GLU A 29 -13.71 -17.51 -7.86
CA GLU A 29 -14.55 -16.57 -7.12
C GLU A 29 -13.76 -15.89 -5.99
N HIS A 30 -13.01 -16.67 -5.20
CA HIS A 30 -12.17 -16.13 -4.14
C HIS A 30 -11.07 -15.23 -4.69
N LEU A 31 -10.41 -15.60 -5.80
CA LEU A 31 -9.42 -14.76 -6.46
C LEU A 31 -10.02 -13.44 -6.93
N VAL A 32 -11.17 -13.45 -7.61
CA VAL A 32 -11.82 -12.22 -8.10
C VAL A 32 -12.20 -11.31 -6.94
N ARG A 33 -12.77 -11.84 -5.85
CA ARG A 33 -13.11 -11.06 -4.65
C ARG A 33 -11.88 -10.43 -3.99
N ALA A 34 -10.78 -11.20 -3.88
CA ALA A 34 -9.52 -10.71 -3.34
C ALA A 34 -8.93 -9.57 -4.19
N LEU A 35 -8.97 -9.71 -5.52
CA LEU A 35 -8.52 -8.67 -6.45
C LEU A 35 -9.39 -7.41 -6.35
N VAL A 36 -10.71 -7.56 -6.27
CA VAL A 36 -11.64 -6.42 -6.08
C VAL A 36 -11.31 -5.69 -4.77
N LEU A 37 -11.13 -6.41 -3.66
CA LEU A 37 -10.76 -5.83 -2.37
C LEU A 37 -9.43 -5.09 -2.47
N SER A 38 -8.40 -5.70 -3.05
CA SER A 38 -7.08 -5.11 -3.24
C SER A 38 -7.15 -3.81 -4.04
N HIS A 39 -7.82 -3.83 -5.19
CA HIS A 39 -7.94 -2.65 -6.05
C HIS A 39 -8.76 -1.53 -5.42
N LEU A 40 -9.89 -1.85 -4.80
CA LEU A 40 -10.76 -0.85 -4.17
C LEU A 40 -10.09 -0.21 -2.96
N THR A 41 -9.34 -0.98 -2.15
CA THR A 41 -8.55 -0.42 -1.03
C THR A 41 -7.50 0.57 -1.54
N ALA A 42 -6.76 0.21 -2.58
CA ALA A 42 -5.77 1.11 -3.17
C ALA A 42 -6.40 2.38 -3.75
N ILE A 43 -7.55 2.27 -4.43
CA ILE A 43 -8.31 3.42 -4.95
C ILE A 43 -8.80 4.30 -3.80
N TYR A 44 -9.36 3.72 -2.74
CA TYR A 44 -9.87 4.43 -1.58
C TYR A 44 -8.78 5.28 -0.91
N ILE A 45 -7.62 4.69 -0.66
CA ILE A 45 -6.47 5.43 -0.10
C ILE A 45 -6.01 6.52 -1.07
N LYS A 46 -5.91 6.20 -2.37
CA LYS A 46 -5.42 7.14 -3.39
C LYS A 46 -6.33 8.35 -3.60
N GLN A 47 -7.64 8.19 -3.47
CA GLN A 47 -8.59 9.30 -3.56
C GLN A 47 -8.33 10.39 -2.51
N SER A 48 -7.95 9.99 -1.28
CA SER A 48 -7.64 10.93 -0.20
C SER A 48 -6.23 11.49 -0.28
N LEU A 49 -5.28 10.75 -0.87
CA LEU A 49 -3.90 11.17 -1.03
C LEU A 49 -3.70 12.20 -2.14
N GLY A 50 -4.55 12.17 -3.18
CA GLY A 50 -4.41 13.01 -4.37
C GLY A 50 -3.55 12.36 -5.48
N ARG A 51 -3.42 13.07 -6.62
CA ARG A 51 -2.73 12.54 -7.81
C ARG A 51 -1.22 12.48 -7.65
N LEU A 52 -0.64 13.54 -7.10
CA LEU A 52 0.80 13.71 -6.87
C LEU A 52 1.05 13.82 -5.37
N SER A 53 2.04 13.08 -4.89
CA SER A 53 2.47 13.10 -3.51
C SER A 53 3.87 12.49 -3.43
N ALA A 54 4.71 13.01 -2.56
CA ALA A 54 6.00 12.41 -2.24
C ALA A 54 5.88 11.05 -1.54
N LEU A 55 4.70 10.67 -1.04
CA LEU A 55 4.46 9.31 -0.56
C LEU A 55 4.44 8.34 -1.75
N CYS A 56 5.23 7.27 -1.63
CA CYS A 56 5.38 6.30 -2.71
C CYS A 56 4.06 5.56 -3.00
N GLY A 57 3.64 5.53 -4.28
CA GLY A 57 2.46 4.77 -4.71
C GLY A 57 2.56 3.27 -4.43
N CYS A 58 3.78 2.73 -4.24
CA CYS A 58 3.99 1.36 -3.80
C CYS A 58 3.36 1.08 -2.43
N VAL A 59 3.39 2.05 -1.50
CA VAL A 59 2.76 1.92 -0.18
C VAL A 59 1.26 1.66 -0.32
N VAL A 60 0.60 2.48 -1.14
CA VAL A 60 -0.85 2.38 -1.41
C VAL A 60 -1.19 1.04 -2.06
N ALA A 61 -0.46 0.66 -3.10
CA ALA A 61 -0.69 -0.56 -3.85
C ALA A 61 -0.42 -1.82 -3.00
N ALA A 62 0.66 -1.82 -2.23
CA ALA A 62 1.01 -2.92 -1.34
C ALA A 62 0.00 -3.07 -0.18
N THR A 63 -0.56 -1.97 0.33
CA THR A 63 -1.66 -2.02 1.30
C THR A 63 -2.88 -2.70 0.70
N GLY A 64 -3.22 -2.38 -0.55
CA GLY A 64 -4.28 -3.09 -1.26
C GLY A 64 -4.02 -4.59 -1.38
N SER A 65 -2.83 -4.99 -1.84
CA SER A 65 -2.49 -6.42 -1.96
C SER A 65 -2.45 -7.15 -0.61
N SER A 66 -2.03 -6.47 0.47
CA SER A 66 -2.12 -7.02 1.83
C SER A 66 -3.55 -7.38 2.21
N CYS A 67 -4.52 -6.50 1.89
CA CYS A 67 -5.94 -6.78 2.12
C CYS A 67 -6.44 -7.98 1.32
N GLY A 68 -6.08 -8.07 0.03
CA GLY A 68 -6.44 -9.20 -0.81
C GLY A 68 -5.85 -10.53 -0.31
N ILE A 69 -4.59 -10.52 0.12
CA ILE A 69 -3.92 -11.70 0.69
C ILE A 69 -4.57 -12.09 2.02
N THR A 70 -4.86 -11.11 2.91
CA THR A 70 -5.57 -11.37 4.18
C THR A 70 -6.93 -12.03 3.94
N TYR A 71 -7.68 -11.55 2.93
CA TYR A 71 -8.94 -12.17 2.54
C TYR A 71 -8.76 -13.62 2.06
N LEU A 72 -7.76 -13.89 1.23
CA LEU A 72 -7.45 -15.25 0.76
C LEU A 72 -7.01 -16.19 1.90
N MET A 73 -6.43 -15.66 2.96
CA MET A 73 -6.14 -16.41 4.20
C MET A 73 -7.38 -16.72 5.02
N GLY A 74 -8.57 -16.23 4.61
CA GLY A 74 -9.83 -16.39 5.34
C GLY A 74 -10.13 -15.26 6.33
N GLY A 75 -9.36 -14.17 6.30
CA GLY A 75 -9.56 -13.00 7.17
C GLY A 75 -10.82 -12.22 6.79
N GLY A 76 -11.59 -11.85 7.81
CA GLY A 76 -12.73 -10.94 7.71
C GLY A 76 -12.31 -9.46 7.83
N TYR A 77 -13.30 -8.59 8.02
CA TYR A 77 -13.12 -7.13 8.12
C TYR A 77 -12.08 -6.72 9.18
N GLU A 78 -12.10 -7.36 10.34
CA GLU A 78 -11.17 -7.03 11.44
C GLU A 78 -9.71 -7.33 11.04
N ALA A 79 -9.44 -8.52 10.51
CA ALA A 79 -8.10 -8.88 10.04
C ALA A 79 -7.63 -7.97 8.90
N VAL A 80 -8.50 -7.64 7.94
CA VAL A 80 -8.19 -6.67 6.89
C VAL A 80 -7.85 -5.30 7.48
N SER A 81 -8.60 -4.84 8.48
CA SER A 81 -8.30 -3.58 9.18
C SER A 81 -6.94 -3.61 9.89
N PHE A 82 -6.59 -4.73 10.50
CA PHE A 82 -5.27 -4.93 11.12
C PHE A 82 -4.16 -4.91 10.10
N ALA A 83 -4.34 -5.59 8.97
CA ALA A 83 -3.37 -5.57 7.88
C ALA A 83 -3.11 -4.14 7.37
N VAL A 84 -4.15 -3.33 7.19
CA VAL A 84 -4.03 -1.92 6.79
C VAL A 84 -3.23 -1.12 7.83
N LYS A 85 -3.53 -1.26 9.12
CA LYS A 85 -2.82 -0.56 10.20
C LYS A 85 -1.34 -0.94 10.23
N ASN A 86 -1.02 -2.23 10.11
CA ASN A 86 0.35 -2.73 10.06
C ASN A 86 1.12 -2.17 8.84
N MET A 87 0.47 -2.11 7.67
CA MET A 87 1.06 -1.52 6.46
C MET A 87 1.35 -0.03 6.62
N ILE A 88 0.41 0.73 7.19
CA ILE A 88 0.57 2.17 7.45
C ILE A 88 1.73 2.40 8.41
N ALA A 89 1.75 1.70 9.55
CA ALA A 89 2.80 1.87 10.56
C ALA A 89 4.20 1.58 10.00
N ASN A 90 4.32 0.59 9.10
CA ASN A 90 5.60 0.18 8.56
C ASN A 90 6.11 1.05 7.41
N LEU A 91 5.23 1.45 6.48
CA LEU A 91 5.66 2.00 5.19
C LEU A 91 5.37 3.51 4.98
N THR A 92 4.79 4.22 5.94
CA THR A 92 4.44 5.65 5.77
C THR A 92 5.64 6.53 5.41
N GLY A 93 6.84 6.17 5.82
CA GLY A 93 8.07 6.89 5.51
C GLY A 93 8.67 6.62 4.12
N MET A 94 8.07 5.72 3.32
CA MET A 94 8.61 5.42 1.98
C MET A 94 8.26 6.53 0.99
N MET A 95 9.26 7.32 0.58
CA MET A 95 9.05 8.41 -0.37
C MET A 95 9.21 7.98 -1.83
N CYS A 96 8.54 8.72 -2.71
CA CYS A 96 8.65 8.61 -4.16
C CYS A 96 9.61 9.68 -4.70
N ASP A 97 10.60 9.26 -5.46
CA ASP A 97 11.57 10.12 -6.13
C ASP A 97 11.50 9.97 -7.67
N GLY A 98 10.34 9.62 -8.19
CA GLY A 98 10.06 9.38 -9.60
C GLY A 98 10.13 7.90 -10.02
N ALA A 99 9.63 7.60 -11.20
CA ALA A 99 9.60 6.23 -11.75
C ALA A 99 10.99 5.85 -12.29
N LYS A 100 11.61 4.84 -11.68
CA LYS A 100 12.97 4.38 -11.98
C LYS A 100 13.06 2.85 -11.90
N PRO A 101 14.08 2.22 -12.51
CA PRO A 101 14.35 0.79 -12.34
C PRO A 101 14.49 0.37 -10.87
N SER A 102 15.05 1.23 -10.01
CA SER A 102 15.19 0.99 -8.57
C SER A 102 13.84 0.90 -7.82
N CYS A 103 12.71 1.29 -8.45
CA CYS A 103 11.39 1.05 -7.87
C CYS A 103 11.09 -0.44 -7.67
N SER A 104 11.78 -1.34 -8.38
CA SER A 104 11.69 -2.78 -8.14
C SER A 104 12.04 -3.16 -6.70
N LEU A 105 13.02 -2.49 -6.09
CA LEU A 105 13.39 -2.68 -4.69
C LEU A 105 12.29 -2.21 -3.74
N LYS A 106 11.66 -1.07 -4.04
CA LYS A 106 10.51 -0.56 -3.27
C LYS A 106 9.30 -1.50 -3.37
N LEU A 107 9.07 -2.06 -4.57
CA LEU A 107 8.01 -3.07 -4.78
C LEU A 107 8.29 -4.34 -3.98
N MET A 108 9.53 -4.84 -3.99
CA MET A 108 9.93 -6.00 -3.19
C MET A 108 9.65 -5.75 -1.69
N THR A 109 10.09 -4.61 -1.16
CA THR A 109 9.84 -4.22 0.23
C THR A 109 8.34 -4.14 0.52
N GLY A 110 7.57 -3.48 -0.36
CA GLY A 110 6.13 -3.33 -0.21
C GLY A 110 5.40 -4.66 -0.20
N VAL A 111 5.72 -5.57 -1.12
CA VAL A 111 5.10 -6.91 -1.20
C VAL A 111 5.49 -7.78 0.00
N SER A 112 6.76 -7.78 0.41
CA SER A 112 7.21 -8.51 1.60
C SER A 112 6.47 -8.02 2.86
N THR A 113 6.33 -6.70 3.01
CA THR A 113 5.57 -6.10 4.11
C THR A 113 4.08 -6.44 4.02
N ALA A 114 3.51 -6.51 2.80
CA ALA A 114 2.11 -6.86 2.60
C ALA A 114 1.80 -8.28 3.11
N VAL A 115 2.66 -9.24 2.76
CA VAL A 115 2.52 -10.62 3.23
C VAL A 115 2.70 -10.70 4.76
N LEU A 116 3.74 -10.06 5.29
CA LEU A 116 3.98 -10.04 6.74
C LEU A 116 2.79 -9.42 7.50
N SER A 117 2.27 -8.29 7.00
CA SER A 117 1.13 -7.60 7.62
C SER A 117 -0.13 -8.46 7.60
N ALA A 118 -0.37 -9.21 6.52
CA ALA A 118 -1.47 -10.16 6.43
C ALA A 118 -1.31 -11.31 7.44
N MET A 119 -0.12 -11.89 7.54
CA MET A 119 0.17 -12.96 8.50
C MET A 119 -0.05 -12.51 9.96
N LEU A 120 0.49 -11.34 10.32
CA LEU A 120 0.31 -10.78 11.66
C LEU A 120 -1.18 -10.50 11.95
N ALA A 121 -1.90 -9.97 10.98
CA ALA A 121 -3.33 -9.69 11.11
C ALA A 121 -4.16 -10.98 11.34
N MET A 122 -3.80 -12.08 10.69
CA MET A 122 -4.45 -13.39 10.90
C MET A 122 -4.18 -13.97 12.29
N GLU A 123 -3.08 -13.57 12.91
CA GLU A 123 -2.75 -13.91 14.30
C GLU A 123 -3.31 -12.90 15.31
N ASN A 124 -4.21 -11.98 14.88
CA ASN A 124 -4.77 -10.88 15.67
C ASN A 124 -3.72 -9.89 16.20
N HIS A 125 -2.60 -9.76 15.50
CA HIS A 125 -1.59 -8.77 15.81
C HIS A 125 -1.76 -7.52 14.92
N SER A 126 -1.95 -6.37 15.56
CA SER A 126 -2.04 -5.05 14.92
C SER A 126 -1.26 -4.03 15.73
N VAL A 127 -0.65 -3.09 15.04
CA VAL A 127 -0.11 -1.88 15.68
C VAL A 127 -1.26 -1.14 16.36
N SER A 128 -1.05 -0.75 17.61
CA SER A 128 -2.07 -0.15 18.47
C SER A 128 -2.22 1.36 18.24
N SER A 129 -3.36 1.91 18.67
CA SER A 129 -3.66 3.33 18.56
C SER A 129 -2.81 4.25 19.46
N VAL A 130 -1.98 3.68 20.32
CA VAL A 130 -1.00 4.46 21.10
C VAL A 130 0.36 4.58 20.41
N GLU A 131 0.48 4.06 19.19
CA GLU A 131 1.71 4.02 18.41
C GLU A 131 1.62 4.93 17.17
N GLY A 132 2.35 6.04 17.20
CA GLY A 132 2.52 6.91 16.03
C GLY A 132 1.21 7.50 15.48
N ILE A 133 0.93 7.23 14.21
CA ILE A 133 -0.22 7.79 13.48
C ILE A 133 -1.42 6.84 13.41
N ILE A 134 -1.34 5.69 14.06
CA ILE A 134 -2.40 4.69 14.04
C ILE A 134 -3.53 5.11 14.99
N ASP A 135 -4.77 4.82 14.58
CA ASP A 135 -5.99 5.02 15.37
C ASP A 135 -6.72 3.68 15.50
N ASP A 136 -7.62 3.56 16.46
CA ASP A 136 -8.48 2.37 16.59
C ASP A 136 -9.37 2.19 15.37
N ASP A 137 -9.83 3.29 14.79
CA ASP A 137 -10.55 3.35 13.53
C ASP A 137 -9.56 3.30 12.34
N VAL A 138 -9.69 2.27 11.50
CA VAL A 138 -8.84 2.09 10.31
C VAL A 138 -8.98 3.24 9.32
N ASP A 139 -10.16 3.83 9.17
CA ASP A 139 -10.38 4.97 8.28
C ASP A 139 -9.68 6.23 8.78
N LYS A 140 -9.55 6.41 10.09
CA LYS A 140 -8.73 7.48 10.66
C LYS A 140 -7.24 7.23 10.44
N SER A 141 -6.77 6.00 10.57
CA SER A 141 -5.40 5.64 10.24
C SER A 141 -5.07 5.95 8.77
N ILE A 142 -5.98 5.62 7.85
CA ILE A 142 -5.85 5.97 6.42
C ILE A 142 -5.85 7.50 6.23
N ARG A 143 -6.72 8.24 6.91
CA ARG A 143 -6.72 9.71 6.86
C ARG A 143 -5.42 10.30 7.36
N ASN A 144 -4.85 9.78 8.45
CA ASN A 144 -3.58 10.23 8.99
C ASN A 144 -2.43 10.00 7.99
N LEU A 145 -2.36 8.81 7.38
CA LEU A 145 -1.42 8.51 6.29
C LEU A 145 -1.56 9.50 5.13
N THR A 146 -2.78 9.72 4.66
CA THR A 146 -3.03 10.56 3.49
C THR A 146 -2.80 12.03 3.77
N LEU A 147 -3.04 12.49 5.00
CA LEU A 147 -2.73 13.84 5.46
C LEU A 147 -1.20 14.09 5.44
N ILE A 148 -0.42 13.15 5.96
CA ILE A 148 1.05 13.22 5.89
C ILE A 148 1.52 13.26 4.43
N GLY A 149 1.02 12.35 3.60
CA GLY A 149 1.43 12.26 2.19
C GLY A 149 1.02 13.47 1.35
N ARG A 150 -0.16 14.02 1.59
CA ARG A 150 -0.70 15.15 0.81
C ARG A 150 -0.17 16.50 1.29
N ASP A 151 -0.18 16.73 2.61
CA ASP A 151 0.08 18.04 3.21
C ASP A 151 1.44 18.09 3.91
N GLY A 152 1.85 17.00 4.58
CA GLY A 152 3.10 16.94 5.33
C GLY A 152 4.35 16.78 4.48
N MET A 153 4.22 16.24 3.24
CA MET A 153 5.36 15.97 2.36
C MET A 153 5.59 17.02 1.25
N ASN A 154 4.95 18.17 1.28
CA ASN A 154 5.08 19.20 0.24
C ASN A 154 6.53 19.70 0.07
N GLU A 155 7.21 20.04 1.16
CA GLU A 155 8.62 20.45 1.10
C GLU A 155 9.53 19.31 0.63
N THR A 156 9.23 18.07 1.03
CA THR A 156 9.94 16.87 0.56
C THR A 156 9.79 16.71 -0.95
N ASP A 157 8.59 16.92 -1.48
CA ASP A 157 8.31 16.83 -2.93
C ASP A 157 9.10 17.89 -3.72
N HIS A 158 9.08 19.15 -3.24
CA HIS A 158 9.87 20.22 -3.84
C HIS A 158 11.37 19.94 -3.81
N LEU A 159 11.88 19.40 -2.70
CA LEU A 159 13.29 19.05 -2.57
C LEU A 159 13.68 17.90 -3.50
N ILE A 160 12.86 16.86 -3.59
CA ILE A 160 13.07 15.73 -4.50
C ILE A 160 13.13 16.20 -5.95
N LEU A 161 12.20 17.06 -6.38
CA LEU A 161 12.19 17.61 -7.73
C LEU A 161 13.47 18.40 -7.99
N LYS A 162 13.91 19.24 -7.06
CA LYS A 162 15.15 20.01 -7.18
C LYS A 162 16.38 19.11 -7.32
N LEU A 163 16.47 18.06 -6.49
CA LEU A 163 17.59 17.10 -6.52
C LEU A 163 17.59 16.25 -7.81
N SER A 164 16.42 15.84 -8.29
CA SER A 164 16.34 15.01 -9.49
C SER A 164 16.61 15.79 -10.79
N LEU A 165 16.34 17.09 -10.82
CA LEU A 165 16.65 17.96 -11.97
C LEU A 165 18.17 18.22 -12.16
N ILE A 166 18.96 18.09 -11.10
CA ILE A 166 20.44 18.24 -11.19
C ILE A 166 21.02 17.22 -12.16
N HIS A 167 20.46 16.02 -12.25
CA HIS A 167 20.93 14.96 -13.16
C HIS A 167 20.48 15.11 -14.62
N ILE A 168 19.63 16.09 -14.93
CA ILE A 168 19.15 16.34 -16.31
C ILE A 168 19.97 17.46 -16.98
N SER A 169 20.67 18.26 -16.18
CA SER A 169 21.44 19.43 -16.64
C SER A 169 22.93 19.14 -16.86
N GLU A 170 23.41 17.91 -16.63
CA GLU A 170 24.73 17.41 -16.97
C GLU A 170 24.70 16.51 -18.22
#